data_4abfb6cdf17bc98b43b0d608264fb28b
#
_entry.id   4abfb6cdf17bc98b43b0d608264fb28b
#
_cell.length_a   1.000
_cell.length_b   1.000
_cell.length_c   1.000
_cell.angle_alpha   90.00
_cell.angle_beta   90.00
_cell.angle_gamma   90.00
#
_symmetry.space_group_name_H-M   'P 1'
#
loop_
_entity.id
_entity.type
_entity.pdbx_description
1 polymer ?
#
loop_
_entity_poly.entity_id
_entity_poly.type
_entity_poly.pdbx_seq_one_letter_code
_entity_poly.pdbx_strand_id
1 'polypeptide(L)'
;VQGTSFSFISPIIMAGAIGGLPAIFGATMVGALAEVFISRILKYAMKIITPLVSGIVVTLIGMSLIKVGITSCGGGTAALENGTFGSFQNLGIAALVLVLIVLFNRSSNRYLRMGSIIIGITIGYVVSYFCGMVDFSNMPDYSLFNVPLPFKYGVSFNFSAILAFALVYVITAIEAYGDITANSLISGEP
;
A
#
# COMPACT_ATOMS: atom_id res chain seq x y z
N VAL A 1 15.38 3.20 -0.13
CA VAL A 1 14.46 2.38 0.69
C VAL A 1 13.23 2.12 -0.16
N GLN A 2 12.96 0.85 -0.45
CA GLN A 2 11.75 0.43 -1.17
C GLN A 2 10.71 -0.06 -0.16
N GLY A 3 9.47 0.36 -0.36
CA GLY A 3 8.30 -0.12 0.37
C GLY A 3 7.46 -1.08 -0.49
N THR A 4 6.37 -1.57 0.08
CA THR A 4 5.40 -2.40 -0.63
C THR A 4 4.59 -1.54 -1.61
N SER A 5 4.47 -1.97 -2.87
CA SER A 5 3.63 -1.25 -3.83
C SER A 5 2.14 -1.50 -3.57
N PHE A 6 1.36 -0.43 -3.63
CA PHE A 6 -0.10 -0.49 -3.54
C PHE A 6 -0.76 -1.18 -4.74
N SER A 7 -0.03 -1.38 -5.82
CA SER A 7 -0.49 -2.10 -7.01
C SER A 7 -0.92 -3.53 -6.71
N PHE A 8 -0.39 -4.13 -5.63
CA PHE A 8 -0.74 -5.48 -5.19
C PHE A 8 -2.09 -5.59 -4.46
N ILE A 9 -2.73 -4.50 -4.05
CA ILE A 9 -3.99 -4.57 -3.28
C ILE A 9 -5.07 -5.36 -4.03
N SER A 10 -5.32 -5.03 -5.29
CA SER A 10 -6.36 -5.70 -6.08
C SER A 10 -6.07 -7.18 -6.33
N PRO A 11 -4.86 -7.60 -6.76
CA PRO A 11 -4.50 -9.01 -6.87
C PRO A 11 -4.56 -9.78 -5.55
N ILE A 12 -4.17 -9.17 -4.43
CA ILE A 12 -4.24 -9.79 -3.10
C ILE A 12 -5.70 -10.08 -2.72
N ILE A 13 -6.60 -9.12 -2.90
CA ILE A 13 -8.04 -9.30 -2.63
C ILE A 13 -8.60 -10.42 -3.51
N MET A 14 -8.25 -10.42 -4.80
CA MET A 14 -8.72 -11.45 -5.74
C MET A 14 -8.19 -12.85 -5.36
N ALA A 15 -6.89 -12.98 -5.09
CA ALA A 15 -6.28 -14.25 -4.72
C ALA A 15 -6.80 -14.75 -3.36
N GLY A 16 -7.03 -13.82 -2.41
CA GLY A 16 -7.64 -14.12 -1.13
C GLY A 16 -9.06 -14.67 -1.25
N ALA A 17 -9.85 -14.13 -2.16
CA ALA A 17 -11.21 -14.62 -2.43
C ALA A 17 -11.23 -16.01 -3.09
N ILE A 18 -10.19 -16.37 -3.87
CA ILE A 18 -10.09 -17.66 -4.57
C ILE A 18 -9.62 -18.78 -3.63
N GLY A 19 -8.60 -18.53 -2.81
CA GLY A 19 -7.98 -19.60 -2.02
C GLY A 19 -7.33 -19.13 -0.71
N GLY A 20 -7.74 -17.98 -0.20
CA GLY A 20 -7.24 -17.43 1.07
C GLY A 20 -5.75 -17.09 1.06
N LEU A 21 -5.16 -17.03 2.23
CA LEU A 21 -3.73 -16.75 2.41
C LEU A 21 -2.80 -17.72 1.65
N PRO A 22 -3.08 -19.04 1.59
CA PRO A 22 -2.23 -19.95 0.82
C PRO A 22 -2.10 -19.57 -0.66
N ALA A 23 -3.19 -19.12 -1.29
CA ALA A 23 -3.20 -18.71 -2.70
C ALA A 23 -2.41 -17.42 -2.92
N ILE A 24 -2.49 -16.48 -1.98
CA ILE A 24 -1.69 -15.25 -2.01
C ILE A 24 -0.20 -15.59 -1.95
N PHE A 25 0.22 -16.43 -1.01
CA PHE A 25 1.63 -16.82 -0.86
C PHE A 25 2.14 -17.58 -2.10
N GLY A 26 1.34 -18.51 -2.64
CA GLY A 26 1.71 -19.23 -3.86
C GLY A 26 1.85 -18.32 -5.07
N ALA A 27 0.90 -17.42 -5.27
CA ALA A 27 0.92 -16.46 -6.36
C ALA A 27 2.10 -15.46 -6.23
N THR A 28 2.40 -15.00 -5.01
CA THR A 28 3.54 -14.11 -4.74
C THR A 28 4.87 -14.80 -5.05
N MET A 29 5.05 -16.05 -4.61
CA MET A 29 6.30 -16.79 -4.86
C MET A 29 6.58 -16.98 -6.34
N VAL A 30 5.58 -17.41 -7.10
CA VAL A 30 5.75 -17.63 -8.55
C VAL A 30 5.82 -16.31 -9.30
N GLY A 31 5.01 -15.32 -8.89
CA GLY A 31 5.03 -13.99 -9.48
C GLY A 31 6.38 -13.28 -9.29
N ALA A 32 7.03 -13.44 -8.13
CA ALA A 32 8.37 -12.91 -7.90
C ALA A 32 9.42 -13.44 -8.90
N LEU A 33 9.29 -14.68 -9.36
CA LEU A 33 10.15 -15.20 -10.42
C LEU A 33 9.96 -14.42 -11.73
N ALA A 34 8.74 -13.99 -12.05
CA ALA A 34 8.49 -13.14 -13.21
C ALA A 34 9.26 -11.82 -13.11
N GLU A 35 9.34 -11.19 -11.92
CA GLU A 35 10.13 -9.98 -11.72
C GLU A 35 11.63 -10.20 -11.98
N VAL A 36 12.18 -11.34 -11.55
CA VAL A 36 13.57 -11.72 -11.85
C VAL A 36 13.81 -11.81 -13.36
N PHE A 37 12.88 -12.40 -14.11
CA PHE A 37 12.99 -12.44 -15.59
C PHE A 37 12.87 -11.05 -16.20
N ILE A 38 11.91 -10.25 -15.75
CA ILE A 38 11.68 -8.90 -16.25
C ILE A 38 12.90 -8.02 -16.00
N SER A 39 13.56 -8.14 -14.84
CA SER A 39 14.75 -7.36 -14.51
C SER A 39 15.88 -7.54 -15.51
N ARG A 40 15.99 -8.73 -16.13
CA ARG A 40 16.98 -9.00 -17.20
C ARG A 40 16.60 -8.36 -18.53
N ILE A 41 15.30 -8.24 -18.79
CA ILE A 41 14.76 -7.66 -20.03
C ILE A 41 14.58 -6.14 -19.87
N LEU A 42 14.49 -5.63 -18.65
CA LEU A 42 14.24 -4.24 -18.34
C LEU A 42 15.21 -3.29 -19.05
N LYS A 43 16.49 -3.67 -19.16
CA LYS A 43 17.50 -2.91 -19.91
C LYS A 43 17.08 -2.61 -21.35
N TYR A 44 16.37 -3.52 -21.99
CA TYR A 44 15.86 -3.31 -23.36
C TYR A 44 14.52 -2.58 -23.34
N ALA A 45 13.67 -2.88 -22.37
CA ALA A 45 12.38 -2.22 -22.18
C ALA A 45 12.54 -0.72 -21.83
N MET A 46 13.61 -0.34 -21.12
CA MET A 46 13.92 1.05 -20.77
C MET A 46 14.08 1.96 -22.00
N LYS A 47 14.39 1.41 -23.18
CA LYS A 47 14.42 2.18 -24.43
C LYS A 47 13.01 2.60 -24.88
N ILE A 48 11.99 1.86 -24.47
CA ILE A 48 10.57 2.07 -24.82
C ILE A 48 9.84 2.77 -23.68
N ILE A 49 10.20 2.47 -22.43
CA ILE A 49 9.60 3.07 -21.23
C ILE A 49 10.19 4.46 -21.04
N THR A 50 9.50 5.45 -21.58
CA THR A 50 9.84 6.85 -21.40
C THR A 50 9.38 7.35 -20.03
N PRO A 51 9.92 8.46 -19.49
CA PRO A 51 9.42 9.09 -18.27
C PRO A 51 7.91 9.41 -18.33
N LEU A 52 7.39 9.66 -19.53
CA LEU A 52 5.95 9.87 -19.76
C LEU A 52 5.14 8.60 -19.41
N VAL A 53 5.59 7.44 -19.86
CA VAL A 53 4.92 6.15 -19.57
C VAL A 53 4.93 5.88 -18.06
N SER A 54 6.05 6.08 -17.39
CA SER A 54 6.14 5.96 -15.93
C SER A 54 5.18 6.92 -15.22
N GLY A 55 5.12 8.18 -15.65
CA GLY A 55 4.18 9.16 -15.09
C GLY A 55 2.71 8.76 -15.25
N ILE A 56 2.34 8.20 -16.41
CA ILE A 56 0.98 7.68 -16.65
C ILE A 56 0.68 6.51 -15.70
N VAL A 57 1.60 5.55 -15.54
CA VAL A 57 1.41 4.41 -14.64
C VAL A 57 1.22 4.87 -13.20
N VAL A 58 2.07 5.75 -12.68
CA VAL A 58 1.95 6.28 -11.32
C VAL A 58 0.63 7.04 -11.13
N THR A 59 0.19 7.81 -12.13
CA THR A 59 -1.09 8.51 -12.09
C THR A 59 -2.27 7.52 -12.02
N LEU A 60 -2.26 6.47 -12.82
CA LEU A 60 -3.32 5.44 -12.81
C LEU A 60 -3.37 4.70 -11.48
N ILE A 61 -2.21 4.38 -10.89
CA ILE A 61 -2.12 3.80 -9.53
C ILE A 61 -2.75 4.76 -8.53
N GLY A 62 -2.37 6.05 -8.54
CA GLY A 62 -2.94 7.06 -7.68
C GLY A 62 -4.46 7.17 -7.80
N MET A 63 -4.99 7.15 -9.02
CA MET A 63 -6.43 7.16 -9.25
C MET A 63 -7.14 5.91 -8.72
N SER A 64 -6.54 4.73 -8.84
CA SER A 64 -7.10 3.49 -8.30
C SER A 64 -7.16 3.48 -6.77
N LEU A 65 -6.24 4.18 -6.12
CA LEU A 65 -6.18 4.29 -4.66
C LEU A 65 -7.21 5.27 -4.08
N ILE A 66 -7.81 6.14 -4.89
CA ILE A 66 -8.86 7.07 -4.42
C ILE A 66 -10.00 6.30 -3.77
N LYS A 67 -10.44 5.20 -4.37
CA LYS A 67 -11.50 4.36 -3.80
C LYS A 67 -11.10 3.80 -2.43
N VAL A 68 -9.88 3.32 -2.29
CA VAL A 68 -9.34 2.79 -1.02
C VAL A 68 -9.27 3.90 0.02
N GLY A 69 -8.81 5.09 -0.37
CA GLY A 69 -8.74 6.27 0.49
C GLY A 69 -10.12 6.70 1.00
N ILE A 70 -11.12 6.78 0.12
CA ILE A 70 -12.51 7.13 0.50
C ILE A 70 -13.09 6.08 1.46
N THR A 71 -12.88 4.78 1.18
CA THR A 71 -13.32 3.72 2.06
C THR A 71 -12.68 3.83 3.44
N SER A 72 -11.38 4.10 3.50
CA SER A 72 -10.65 4.28 4.77
C SER A 72 -11.14 5.52 5.54
N CYS A 73 -11.40 6.63 4.86
CA CYS A 73 -11.97 7.84 5.48
C CYS A 73 -13.37 7.60 6.05
N GLY A 74 -14.15 6.72 5.42
CA GLY A 74 -15.49 6.34 5.90
C GLY A 74 -15.47 5.41 7.12
N GLY A 75 -14.30 4.95 7.58
CA GLY A 75 -14.14 4.03 8.70
C GLY A 75 -13.67 2.62 8.30
N GLY A 76 -13.27 2.43 7.04
CA GLY A 76 -12.76 1.16 6.53
C GLY A 76 -13.83 0.09 6.32
N THR A 77 -13.37 -1.14 6.08
CA THR A 77 -14.25 -2.29 5.82
C THR A 77 -15.08 -2.68 7.05
N ALA A 78 -14.51 -2.54 8.25
CA ALA A 78 -15.24 -2.81 9.48
C ALA A 78 -16.47 -1.91 9.66
N ALA A 79 -16.37 -0.63 9.29
CA ALA A 79 -17.50 0.29 9.35
C ALA A 79 -18.56 -0.01 8.27
N LEU A 80 -18.16 -0.58 7.12
CA LEU A 80 -19.09 -1.07 6.10
C LEU A 80 -19.91 -2.26 6.62
N GLU A 81 -19.28 -3.21 7.31
CA GLU A 81 -19.92 -4.39 7.88
C GLU A 81 -20.85 -4.02 9.04
N ASN A 82 -20.44 -3.06 9.89
CA ASN A 82 -21.20 -2.61 11.05
C ASN A 82 -22.25 -1.54 10.74
N GLY A 83 -22.39 -1.11 9.48
CA GLY A 83 -23.33 -0.08 9.07
C GLY A 83 -23.02 1.35 9.59
N THR A 84 -21.81 1.58 10.09
CA THR A 84 -21.33 2.89 10.60
C THR A 84 -20.50 3.66 9.60
N PHE A 85 -20.45 3.18 8.35
CA PHE A 85 -19.70 3.81 7.29
C PHE A 85 -20.14 5.25 7.04
N GLY A 86 -19.18 6.16 6.95
CA GLY A 86 -19.46 7.57 6.71
C GLY A 86 -20.05 8.32 7.92
N SER A 87 -19.98 7.75 9.13
CA SER A 87 -20.42 8.43 10.33
C SER A 87 -19.67 9.76 10.52
N PHE A 88 -20.33 10.72 11.17
CA PHE A 88 -19.72 12.03 11.46
C PHE A 88 -18.40 11.91 12.22
N GLN A 89 -18.27 10.90 13.09
CA GLN A 89 -17.04 10.61 13.83
C GLN A 89 -15.91 10.17 12.91
N ASN A 90 -16.17 9.20 12.02
CA ASN A 90 -15.18 8.69 11.07
C ASN A 90 -14.69 9.80 10.13
N LEU A 91 -15.63 10.55 9.54
CA LEU A 91 -15.31 11.65 8.65
C LEU A 91 -14.59 12.80 9.37
N GLY A 92 -14.99 13.09 10.61
CA GLY A 92 -14.36 14.12 11.43
C GLY A 92 -12.89 13.81 11.72
N ILE A 93 -12.57 12.56 12.11
CA ILE A 93 -11.20 12.13 12.37
C ILE A 93 -10.39 12.11 11.06
N ALA A 94 -10.97 11.61 9.97
CA ALA A 94 -10.30 11.60 8.66
C ALA A 94 -9.96 13.03 8.20
N ALA A 95 -10.91 13.97 8.35
CA ALA A 95 -10.69 15.38 8.01
C ALA A 95 -9.63 16.02 8.92
N LEU A 96 -9.65 15.75 10.23
CA LEU A 96 -8.66 16.24 11.17
C LEU A 96 -7.26 15.77 10.80
N VAL A 97 -7.08 14.46 10.56
CA VAL A 97 -5.78 13.87 10.17
C VAL A 97 -5.29 14.48 8.86
N LEU A 98 -6.17 14.62 7.86
CA LEU A 98 -5.81 15.21 6.57
C LEU A 98 -5.35 16.66 6.73
N VAL A 99 -6.10 17.47 7.48
CA VAL A 99 -5.74 18.87 7.74
C VAL A 99 -4.40 18.97 8.47
N LEU A 100 -4.17 18.14 9.48
CA LEU A 100 -2.90 18.10 10.20
C LEU A 100 -1.72 17.75 9.28
N ILE A 101 -1.88 16.71 8.44
CA ILE A 101 -0.84 16.32 7.50
C ILE A 101 -0.52 17.48 6.55
N VAL A 102 -1.54 18.15 5.99
CA VAL A 102 -1.35 19.29 5.08
C VAL A 102 -0.68 20.47 5.78
N LEU A 103 -1.09 20.80 7.01
CA LEU A 103 -0.49 21.86 7.79
C LEU A 103 0.99 21.62 8.11
N PHE A 104 1.31 20.41 8.60
CA PHE A 104 2.69 20.06 8.91
C PHE A 104 3.57 19.93 7.67
N ASN A 105 3.01 19.42 6.57
CA ASN A 105 3.72 19.32 5.29
C ASN A 105 4.08 20.72 4.73
N ARG A 106 3.24 21.73 4.98
CA ARG A 106 3.49 23.13 4.58
C ARG A 106 4.43 23.88 5.51
N SER A 107 4.85 23.27 6.63
CA SER A 107 5.76 23.90 7.59
C SER A 107 7.12 24.19 6.98
N SER A 108 7.72 25.33 7.38
CA SER A 108 9.10 25.68 7.02
C SER A 108 10.14 24.78 7.70
N ASN A 109 9.77 24.11 8.77
CA ASN A 109 10.66 23.18 9.48
C ASN A 109 10.74 21.85 8.71
N ARG A 110 11.97 21.50 8.28
CA ARG A 110 12.23 20.27 7.51
C ARG A 110 11.78 19.00 8.23
N TYR A 111 11.98 18.93 9.55
CA TYR A 111 11.63 17.75 10.34
C TYR A 111 10.11 17.57 10.45
N LEU A 112 9.35 18.67 10.67
CA LEU A 112 7.90 18.61 10.70
C LEU A 112 7.31 18.22 9.34
N ARG A 113 7.89 18.74 8.26
CA ARG A 113 7.46 18.41 6.91
C ARG A 113 7.71 16.95 6.57
N MET A 114 8.88 16.41 6.92
CA MET A 114 9.19 14.99 6.67
C MET A 114 8.38 14.04 7.56
N GLY A 115 8.09 14.44 8.81
CA GLY A 115 7.31 13.65 9.77
C GLY A 115 5.82 13.90 9.72
N SER A 116 5.30 14.74 8.81
CA SER A 116 3.90 15.18 8.78
C SER A 116 2.89 14.04 8.81
N ILE A 117 3.16 12.97 8.04
CA ILE A 117 2.29 11.79 7.99
C ILE A 117 2.29 11.05 9.33
N ILE A 118 3.46 10.79 9.90
CA ILE A 118 3.60 10.09 11.19
C ILE A 118 2.92 10.89 12.31
N ILE A 119 3.16 12.19 12.35
CA ILE A 119 2.55 13.10 13.34
C ILE A 119 1.03 13.09 13.18
N GLY A 120 0.53 13.22 11.95
CA GLY A 120 -0.90 13.22 11.65
C GLY A 120 -1.58 11.92 12.08
N ILE A 121 -0.99 10.75 11.77
CA ILE A 121 -1.52 9.44 12.17
C ILE A 121 -1.49 9.30 13.69
N THR A 122 -0.39 9.69 14.36
CA THR A 122 -0.26 9.58 15.82
C THR A 122 -1.34 10.42 16.53
N ILE A 123 -1.54 11.66 16.09
CA ILE A 123 -2.58 12.54 16.68
C ILE A 123 -3.97 11.96 16.38
N GLY A 124 -4.22 11.50 15.15
CA GLY A 124 -5.47 10.87 14.78
C GLY A 124 -5.80 9.63 15.64
N TYR A 125 -4.80 8.80 15.90
CA TYR A 125 -4.96 7.63 16.77
C TYR A 125 -5.27 8.01 18.21
N VAL A 126 -4.57 9.00 18.76
CA VAL A 126 -4.83 9.53 20.11
C VAL A 126 -6.25 10.09 20.22
N VAL A 127 -6.68 10.88 19.24
CA VAL A 127 -8.05 11.42 19.21
C VAL A 127 -9.09 10.29 19.10
N SER A 128 -8.86 9.29 18.24
CA SER A 128 -9.74 8.12 18.12
C SER A 128 -9.87 7.35 19.42
N TYR A 129 -8.77 7.23 20.18
CA TYR A 129 -8.77 6.60 21.49
C TYR A 129 -9.66 7.36 22.48
N PHE A 130 -9.54 8.69 22.57
CA PHE A 130 -10.39 9.51 23.44
C PHE A 130 -11.86 9.53 23.01
N CYS A 131 -12.13 9.36 21.72
CA CYS A 131 -13.49 9.24 21.20
C CYS A 131 -14.11 7.85 21.42
N GLY A 132 -13.38 6.91 22.05
CA GLY A 132 -13.87 5.55 22.31
C GLY A 132 -14.02 4.68 21.06
N MET A 133 -13.33 5.04 19.95
CA MET A 133 -13.40 4.28 18.70
C MET A 133 -12.36 3.17 18.62
N VAL A 134 -11.43 3.12 19.57
CA VAL A 134 -10.39 2.10 19.66
C VAL A 134 -10.80 1.10 20.73
N ASP A 135 -11.07 -0.13 20.31
CA ASP A 135 -11.41 -1.24 21.22
C ASP A 135 -10.19 -2.13 21.42
N PHE A 136 -9.72 -2.21 22.66
CA PHE A 136 -8.60 -3.07 23.05
C PHE A 136 -9.05 -4.42 23.63
N SER A 137 -10.35 -4.62 23.83
CA SER A 137 -10.88 -5.82 24.47
C SER A 137 -10.66 -7.09 23.64
N ASN A 138 -10.53 -6.93 22.34
CA ASN A 138 -10.30 -8.04 21.39
C ASN A 138 -8.83 -8.19 20.96
N MET A 139 -7.89 -7.61 21.73
CA MET A 139 -6.46 -7.84 21.46
C MET A 139 -6.12 -9.30 21.77
N PRO A 140 -5.68 -10.07 20.76
CA PRO A 140 -5.17 -11.41 21.05
C PRO A 140 -3.91 -11.30 21.90
N ASP A 141 -3.72 -12.29 22.80
CA ASP A 141 -2.50 -12.41 23.60
C ASP A 141 -1.31 -12.62 22.66
N TYR A 142 -0.61 -11.54 22.39
CA TYR A 142 0.64 -11.61 21.61
C TYR A 142 1.80 -12.03 22.53
N SER A 143 2.47 -13.09 22.19
CA SER A 143 3.77 -13.35 22.79
C SER A 143 4.75 -12.26 22.34
N LEU A 144 5.53 -11.71 23.27
CA LEU A 144 6.52 -10.67 22.97
C LEU A 144 7.56 -11.10 21.93
N PHE A 145 7.76 -12.40 21.77
CA PHE A 145 8.63 -13.00 20.78
C PHE A 145 7.83 -13.98 19.92
N ASN A 146 7.63 -13.63 18.66
CA ASN A 146 7.02 -14.52 17.67
C ASN A 146 8.02 -14.72 16.52
N VAL A 147 8.49 -15.95 16.38
CA VAL A 147 9.37 -16.30 15.26
C VAL A 147 8.49 -16.52 14.03
N PRO A 148 8.68 -15.77 12.96
CA PRO A 148 7.93 -15.97 11.72
C PRO A 148 8.30 -17.34 11.14
N LEU A 149 7.34 -18.27 11.15
CA LEU A 149 7.52 -19.59 10.53
C LEU A 149 7.22 -19.48 9.04
N PRO A 150 8.17 -19.78 8.16
CA PRO A 150 7.91 -19.88 6.73
C PRO A 150 6.78 -20.88 6.46
N PHE A 151 5.89 -20.55 5.54
CA PHE A 151 4.78 -21.42 5.14
C PHE A 151 3.76 -21.77 6.24
N LYS A 152 3.68 -21.03 7.34
CA LYS A 152 2.72 -21.24 8.42
C LYS A 152 1.28 -21.38 7.91
N TYR A 153 0.91 -20.64 6.90
CA TYR A 153 -0.43 -20.63 6.32
C TYR A 153 -0.59 -21.57 5.12
N GLY A 154 0.46 -22.35 4.80
CA GLY A 154 0.48 -23.17 3.60
C GLY A 154 0.74 -22.38 2.33
N VAL A 155 0.84 -23.10 1.21
CA VAL A 155 1.02 -22.54 -0.13
C VAL A 155 0.09 -23.28 -1.08
N SER A 156 -0.70 -22.58 -1.85
CA SER A 156 -1.50 -23.16 -2.93
C SER A 156 -1.27 -22.39 -4.23
N PHE A 157 -1.23 -23.13 -5.32
CA PHE A 157 -0.95 -22.56 -6.63
C PHE A 157 -2.23 -22.49 -7.46
N ASN A 158 -2.70 -21.28 -7.69
CA ASN A 158 -3.84 -21.01 -8.58
C ASN A 158 -3.33 -20.24 -9.79
N PHE A 159 -3.55 -20.77 -10.97
CA PHE A 159 -3.05 -20.18 -12.21
C PHE A 159 -3.55 -18.75 -12.45
N SER A 160 -4.83 -18.49 -12.17
CA SER A 160 -5.42 -17.15 -12.34
C SER A 160 -4.78 -16.13 -11.40
N ALA A 161 -4.57 -16.51 -10.12
CA ALA A 161 -3.89 -15.67 -9.16
C ALA A 161 -2.42 -15.42 -9.54
N ILE A 162 -1.71 -16.46 -9.97
CA ILE A 162 -0.31 -16.36 -10.43
C ILE A 162 -0.20 -15.41 -11.61
N LEU A 163 -1.09 -15.52 -12.60
CA LEU A 163 -1.07 -14.64 -13.78
C LEU A 163 -1.32 -13.19 -13.40
N ALA A 164 -2.29 -12.92 -12.51
CA ALA A 164 -2.56 -11.58 -12.02
C ALA A 164 -1.35 -10.99 -11.28
N PHE A 165 -0.70 -11.76 -10.40
CA PHE A 165 0.50 -11.32 -9.71
C PHE A 165 1.66 -11.09 -10.68
N ALA A 166 1.88 -11.96 -11.64
CA ALA A 166 2.93 -11.79 -12.66
C ALA A 166 2.76 -10.49 -13.45
N LEU A 167 1.52 -10.15 -13.84
CA LEU A 167 1.23 -8.88 -14.52
C LEU A 167 1.52 -7.68 -13.62
N VAL A 168 1.17 -7.75 -12.34
CA VAL A 168 1.45 -6.66 -11.40
C VAL A 168 2.93 -6.51 -11.14
N TYR A 169 3.71 -7.59 -11.09
CA TYR A 169 5.17 -7.49 -10.99
C TYR A 169 5.79 -6.77 -12.19
N VAL A 170 5.21 -6.87 -13.40
CA VAL A 170 5.63 -6.03 -14.54
C VAL A 170 5.36 -4.55 -14.25
N ILE A 171 4.17 -4.25 -13.74
CA ILE A 171 3.76 -2.86 -13.42
C ILE A 171 4.66 -2.26 -12.34
N THR A 172 4.93 -3.02 -11.27
CA THR A 172 5.80 -2.55 -10.17
C THR A 172 7.24 -2.36 -10.59
N ALA A 173 7.75 -3.16 -11.54
CA ALA A 173 9.07 -2.93 -12.11
C ALA A 173 9.14 -1.60 -12.89
N ILE A 174 8.09 -1.23 -13.61
CA ILE A 174 7.98 0.06 -14.31
C ILE A 174 7.84 1.21 -13.30
N GLU A 175 7.04 1.03 -12.26
CA GLU A 175 6.86 1.98 -11.16
C GLU A 175 8.20 2.26 -10.47
N ALA A 176 8.91 1.22 -10.05
CA ALA A 176 10.21 1.35 -9.40
C ALA A 176 11.24 2.08 -10.29
N TYR A 177 11.24 1.80 -11.59
CA TYR A 177 12.07 2.54 -12.53
C TYR A 177 11.70 4.01 -12.60
N GLY A 178 10.41 4.34 -12.64
CA GLY A 178 9.92 5.70 -12.64
C GLY A 178 10.34 6.47 -11.39
N ASP A 179 10.19 5.86 -10.23
CA ASP A 179 10.55 6.45 -8.93
C ASP A 179 12.07 6.70 -8.82
N ILE A 180 12.88 5.71 -9.23
CA ILE A 180 14.35 5.86 -9.23
C ILE A 180 14.76 6.98 -10.18
N THR A 181 14.19 7.02 -11.39
CA THR A 181 14.51 8.06 -12.37
C THR A 181 14.10 9.44 -11.88
N ALA A 182 12.90 9.57 -11.28
CA ALA A 182 12.44 10.83 -10.71
C ALA A 182 13.37 11.33 -9.59
N ASN A 183 13.77 10.42 -8.69
CA ASN A 183 14.71 10.73 -7.61
C ASN A 183 16.08 11.14 -8.14
N SER A 184 16.60 10.44 -9.15
CA SER A 184 17.87 10.76 -9.82
C SER A 184 17.82 12.15 -10.44
N LEU A 185 16.76 12.49 -11.17
CA LEU A 185 16.59 13.81 -11.78
C LEU A 185 16.53 14.94 -10.75
N ILE A 186 15.85 14.72 -9.61
CA ILE A 186 15.73 15.72 -8.55
C ILE A 186 17.05 15.89 -7.80
N SER A 187 17.78 14.79 -7.58
CA SER A 187 19.06 14.78 -6.85
C SER A 187 20.23 15.32 -7.70
N GLY A 188 20.07 15.38 -9.03
CA GLY A 188 21.14 15.72 -9.95
C GLY A 188 22.24 14.65 -10.06
N GLU A 189 21.98 13.46 -9.53
CA GLU A 189 22.85 12.29 -9.61
C GLU A 189 22.37 11.36 -10.74
N PRO A 190 23.28 10.87 -11.59
CA PRO A 190 22.92 10.02 -12.73
C PRO A 190 22.40 8.64 -12.33
#